data_8d8a3074737831bce94d5ab2475a426e
#
_entry.id   8d8a3074737831bce94d5ab2475a426e
#
_cell.length_a   1.000
_cell.length_b   1.000
_cell.length_c   1.000
_cell.angle_alpha   90.00
_cell.angle_beta   90.00
_cell.angle_gamma   90.00
#
_symmetry.space_group_name_H-M   'P 1'
#
loop_
_entity.id
_entity.type
_entity.pdbx_description
1 polymer ?
#
loop_
_entity_poly.entity_id
_entity_poly.type
_entity_poly.pdbx_seq_one_letter_code
_entity_poly.pdbx_strand_id
1 'polypeptide(L)'
;MPYRIDTHKSLTANLKEAVKSTDMLRYNYKRVNIIVAGTNYTLVPKEYYADTHKQDFYRQNFTQDTTNITLLDNVVADDQAVVIFAIEKTLHSYINERYPKANIYAAVSMLIDYTTEKSYATTHKHCLAHIQHRQVDLVCCEKAQPRLVNTFKYKDTADALYYLLNCWSILGLNQTEDMLHLIGSPARSVRKMQHDAAQFIQHIHLVRPAEEFHTNELARIDELPFDLQILIACE
;
A
#
# COMPACT_ATOMS: atom_id res chain seq x y z
N MET A 1 9.63 12.33 11.24
CA MET A 1 9.08 12.53 12.59
C MET A 1 7.58 12.21 12.55
N PRO A 2 7.06 11.23 13.28
CA PRO A 2 5.65 10.91 13.28
C PRO A 2 4.84 12.04 13.94
N TYR A 3 3.71 12.41 13.33
CA TYR A 3 2.73 13.34 13.89
C TYR A 3 1.58 12.54 14.51
N ARG A 4 1.22 12.87 15.76
CA ARG A 4 0.11 12.21 16.45
C ARG A 4 -1.22 12.80 15.97
N ILE A 5 -2.00 11.99 15.25
CA ILE A 5 -3.33 12.38 14.76
C ILE A 5 -4.30 12.51 15.91
N ASP A 6 -5.05 13.62 15.95
CA ASP A 6 -6.23 13.80 16.80
C ASP A 6 -7.44 13.17 16.10
N THR A 7 -7.96 12.09 16.65
CA THR A 7 -9.08 11.34 16.07
C THR A 7 -10.42 12.08 16.14
N HIS A 8 -10.53 13.17 16.89
CA HIS A 8 -11.71 14.03 16.95
C HIS A 8 -11.73 15.09 15.85
N LYS A 9 -10.65 15.24 15.09
CA LYS A 9 -10.52 16.18 13.98
C LYS A 9 -10.49 15.44 12.64
N SER A 10 -10.90 16.13 11.57
CA SER A 10 -10.72 15.61 10.20
C SER A 10 -9.24 15.49 9.85
N LEU A 11 -8.91 14.63 8.88
CA LEU A 11 -7.53 14.51 8.36
C LEU A 11 -7.02 15.85 7.84
N THR A 12 -7.87 16.65 7.18
CA THR A 12 -7.53 18.00 6.71
C THR A 12 -7.14 18.92 7.86
N ALA A 13 -7.89 18.88 8.98
CA ALA A 13 -7.57 19.70 10.15
C ALA A 13 -6.24 19.27 10.80
N ASN A 14 -6.02 17.97 10.92
CA ASN A 14 -4.77 17.40 11.43
C ASN A 14 -3.58 17.81 10.54
N LEU A 15 -3.71 17.71 9.21
CA LEU A 15 -2.64 18.10 8.29
C LEU A 15 -2.34 19.61 8.37
N LYS A 16 -3.37 20.46 8.46
CA LYS A 16 -3.20 21.90 8.66
C LYS A 16 -2.44 22.22 9.94
N GLU A 17 -2.72 21.52 11.01
CA GLU A 17 -2.06 21.67 12.30
C GLU A 17 -0.60 21.18 12.24
N ALA A 18 -0.36 20.02 11.61
CA ALA A 18 0.98 19.48 11.38
C ALA A 18 1.84 20.47 10.58
N VAL A 19 1.30 21.06 9.50
CA VAL A 19 2.00 22.07 8.70
C VAL A 19 2.29 23.34 9.51
N LYS A 20 1.39 23.75 10.39
CA LYS A 20 1.62 24.92 11.26
C LYS A 20 2.69 24.68 12.32
N SER A 21 2.75 23.45 12.87
CA SER A 21 3.64 23.12 13.99
C SER A 21 5.02 22.62 13.55
N THR A 22 5.20 22.31 12.26
CA THR A 22 6.44 21.72 11.75
C THR A 22 7.03 22.59 10.65
N ASP A 23 8.15 23.27 10.95
CA ASP A 23 8.79 24.19 10.02
C ASP A 23 9.13 23.55 8.68
N MET A 24 9.63 22.31 8.69
CA MET A 24 9.96 21.56 7.47
C MET A 24 8.79 21.47 6.50
N LEU A 25 7.55 21.31 6.97
CA LEU A 25 6.37 21.23 6.11
C LEU A 25 5.93 22.59 5.53
N ARG A 26 6.57 23.69 5.99
CA ARG A 26 6.28 25.04 5.48
C ARG A 26 7.17 25.48 4.33
N TYR A 27 8.28 24.79 4.09
CA TYR A 27 9.18 25.14 2.98
C TYR A 27 8.57 24.82 1.62
N ASN A 28 9.02 25.53 0.59
CA ASN A 28 8.70 25.24 -0.79
C ASN A 28 9.73 24.26 -1.35
N TYR A 29 9.34 23.01 -1.42
CA TYR A 29 10.16 21.95 -2.01
C TYR A 29 9.98 21.90 -3.53
N LYS A 30 11.03 21.50 -4.24
CA LYS A 30 10.96 21.23 -5.70
C LYS A 30 10.04 20.05 -6.02
N ARG A 31 10.02 19.06 -5.12
CA ARG A 31 9.24 17.84 -5.24
C ARG A 31 8.60 17.52 -3.90
N VAL A 32 7.33 17.21 -3.94
CA VAL A 32 6.55 16.74 -2.79
C VAL A 32 5.81 15.49 -3.19
N ASN A 33 6.03 14.41 -2.47
CA ASN A 33 5.31 13.16 -2.65
C ASN A 33 4.48 12.90 -1.39
N ILE A 34 3.22 12.56 -1.59
CA ILE A 34 2.27 12.29 -0.52
C ILE A 34 1.72 10.89 -0.71
N ILE A 35 1.86 10.06 0.31
CA ILE A 35 1.24 8.73 0.33
C ILE A 35 -0.04 8.79 1.15
N VAL A 36 -1.12 8.31 0.56
CA VAL A 36 -2.43 8.22 1.20
C VAL A 36 -2.69 6.76 1.54
N ALA A 37 -2.72 6.46 2.84
CA ALA A 37 -3.15 5.15 3.33
C ALA A 37 -4.68 5.09 3.34
N GLY A 38 -5.25 4.01 2.79
CA GLY A 38 -6.69 3.81 2.75
C GLY A 38 -7.05 2.46 2.17
N THR A 39 -8.29 2.03 2.43
CA THR A 39 -8.83 0.75 1.95
C THR A 39 -9.77 0.92 0.75
N ASN A 40 -10.07 2.16 0.37
CA ASN A 40 -11.03 2.47 -0.69
C ASN A 40 -10.28 2.69 -2.00
N TYR A 41 -9.84 1.60 -2.60
CA TYR A 41 -9.18 1.57 -3.89
C TYR A 41 -9.66 0.38 -4.72
N THR A 42 -9.52 0.47 -6.03
CA THR A 42 -9.72 -0.64 -6.97
C THR A 42 -8.59 -0.71 -7.97
N LEU A 43 -8.23 -1.91 -8.38
CA LEU A 43 -7.23 -2.15 -9.41
C LEU A 43 -7.93 -2.46 -10.73
N VAL A 44 -7.52 -1.79 -11.78
CA VAL A 44 -8.04 -1.97 -13.14
C VAL A 44 -6.88 -2.29 -14.08
N PRO A 45 -6.93 -3.37 -14.88
CA PRO A 45 -5.93 -3.60 -15.91
C PRO A 45 -5.87 -2.40 -16.87
N LYS A 46 -4.66 -2.00 -17.24
CA LYS A 46 -4.43 -0.78 -18.04
C LYS A 46 -5.19 -0.76 -19.36
N GLU A 47 -5.31 -1.91 -20.00
CA GLU A 47 -6.02 -2.08 -21.29
C GLU A 47 -7.51 -1.74 -21.22
N TYR A 48 -8.14 -1.86 -20.03
CA TYR A 48 -9.54 -1.51 -19.79
C TYR A 48 -9.73 -0.12 -19.18
N TYR A 49 -8.64 0.49 -18.73
CA TYR A 49 -8.73 1.78 -18.05
C TYR A 49 -8.91 2.93 -19.04
N ALA A 50 -9.93 3.75 -18.76
CA ALA A 50 -10.10 5.07 -19.35
C ALA A 50 -10.47 6.07 -18.25
N ASP A 51 -9.83 7.23 -18.26
CA ASP A 51 -10.05 8.27 -17.23
C ASP A 51 -11.52 8.69 -17.11
N THR A 52 -12.23 8.72 -18.25
CA THR A 52 -13.67 9.02 -18.32
C THR A 52 -14.54 8.02 -17.58
N HIS A 53 -14.08 6.76 -17.39
CA HIS A 53 -14.80 5.70 -16.70
C HIS A 53 -14.30 5.43 -15.27
N LYS A 54 -13.37 6.24 -14.77
CA LYS A 54 -12.79 6.11 -13.42
C LYS A 54 -13.86 5.97 -12.33
N GLN A 55 -14.91 6.79 -12.43
CA GLN A 55 -16.00 6.76 -11.45
C GLN A 55 -16.82 5.47 -11.52
N ASP A 56 -17.01 4.92 -12.71
CA ASP A 56 -17.78 3.69 -12.89
C ASP A 56 -17.03 2.49 -12.30
N PHE A 57 -15.73 2.37 -12.57
CA PHE A 57 -14.89 1.34 -11.95
C PHE A 57 -14.90 1.43 -10.42
N TYR A 58 -14.80 2.63 -9.87
CA TYR A 58 -14.83 2.81 -8.43
C TYR A 58 -16.18 2.38 -7.84
N ARG A 59 -17.29 2.78 -8.45
CA ARG A 59 -18.65 2.48 -7.98
C ARG A 59 -19.01 1.00 -8.03
N GLN A 60 -18.37 0.19 -8.88
CA GLN A 60 -18.59 -1.26 -8.89
C GLN A 60 -18.17 -1.92 -7.58
N ASN A 61 -17.16 -1.35 -6.90
CA ASN A 61 -16.64 -1.90 -5.64
C ASN A 61 -17.12 -1.14 -4.40
N PHE A 62 -17.52 0.14 -4.56
CA PHE A 62 -17.88 1.02 -3.45
C PHE A 62 -19.22 1.71 -3.72
N THR A 63 -20.20 1.36 -2.91
CA THR A 63 -21.56 1.94 -2.97
C THR A 63 -21.69 3.27 -2.20
N GLN A 64 -20.60 3.75 -1.59
CA GLN A 64 -20.60 4.98 -0.80
C GLN A 64 -20.85 6.20 -1.67
N ASP A 65 -21.46 7.23 -1.03
CA ASP A 65 -21.65 8.54 -1.65
C ASP A 65 -20.28 9.14 -2.05
N THR A 66 -20.16 9.47 -3.33
CA THR A 66 -18.92 10.01 -3.91
C THR A 66 -18.88 11.55 -3.90
N THR A 67 -19.88 12.24 -3.32
CA THR A 67 -19.96 13.71 -3.33
C THR A 67 -18.81 14.39 -2.59
N ASN A 68 -18.32 13.76 -1.52
CA ASN A 68 -17.28 14.30 -0.63
C ASN A 68 -15.88 13.73 -0.90
N ILE A 69 -15.69 12.99 -1.99
CA ILE A 69 -14.39 12.44 -2.36
C ILE A 69 -13.94 12.93 -3.74
N THR A 70 -12.63 12.92 -3.94
CA THR A 70 -11.97 13.04 -5.24
C THR A 70 -11.34 11.69 -5.56
N LEU A 71 -11.56 11.19 -6.79
CA LEU A 71 -10.92 9.98 -7.28
C LEU A 71 -9.61 10.35 -7.96
N LEU A 72 -8.54 9.75 -7.50
CA LEU A 72 -7.21 9.81 -8.09
C LEU A 72 -6.83 8.44 -8.62
N ASP A 73 -5.79 8.40 -9.44
CA ASP A 73 -5.25 7.16 -9.99
C ASP A 73 -3.73 7.15 -9.98
N ASN A 74 -3.17 5.97 -9.85
CA ASN A 74 -1.75 5.70 -10.03
C ASN A 74 -1.57 4.56 -11.04
N VAL A 75 -0.68 4.75 -11.98
CA VAL A 75 -0.22 3.68 -12.84
C VAL A 75 0.79 2.85 -12.08
N VAL A 76 0.66 1.54 -12.11
CA VAL A 76 1.48 0.58 -11.33
C VAL A 76 1.85 -0.64 -12.18
N ALA A 77 2.72 -1.47 -11.64
CA ALA A 77 3.12 -2.74 -12.25
C ALA A 77 3.70 -2.54 -13.67
N ASP A 78 4.61 -1.59 -13.82
CA ASP A 78 5.25 -1.26 -15.10
C ASP A 78 4.23 -1.02 -16.22
N ASP A 79 3.30 -0.10 -15.96
CA ASP A 79 2.20 0.31 -16.86
C ASP A 79 1.15 -0.78 -17.18
N GLN A 80 1.10 -1.86 -16.40
CA GLN A 80 0.14 -2.95 -16.64
C GLN A 80 -1.22 -2.75 -15.94
N ALA A 81 -1.26 -1.93 -14.89
CA ALA A 81 -2.47 -1.71 -14.11
C ALA A 81 -2.58 -0.28 -13.59
N VAL A 82 -3.79 0.09 -13.20
CA VAL A 82 -4.11 1.38 -12.61
C VAL A 82 -4.84 1.16 -11.29
N VAL A 83 -4.34 1.78 -10.23
CA VAL A 83 -5.01 1.87 -8.93
C VAL A 83 -5.87 3.12 -8.93
N ILE A 84 -7.17 2.98 -8.83
CA ILE A 84 -8.10 4.09 -8.60
C ILE A 84 -8.39 4.14 -7.10
N PHE A 85 -8.20 5.30 -6.48
CA PHE A 85 -8.41 5.45 -5.04
C PHE A 85 -9.09 6.77 -4.69
N ALA A 86 -9.72 6.79 -3.52
CA ALA A 86 -10.45 7.95 -3.03
C ALA A 86 -9.67 8.73 -1.98
N ILE A 87 -9.73 10.03 -2.07
CA ILE A 87 -9.27 10.98 -1.06
C ILE A 87 -10.40 11.95 -0.71
N GLU A 88 -10.49 12.37 0.55
CA GLU A 88 -11.45 13.42 0.92
C GLU A 88 -11.23 14.70 0.10
N LYS A 89 -12.31 15.23 -0.45
CA LYS A 89 -12.26 16.43 -1.32
C LYS A 89 -11.63 17.64 -0.63
N THR A 90 -11.92 17.82 0.66
CA THR A 90 -11.34 18.90 1.46
C THR A 90 -9.84 18.72 1.68
N LEU A 91 -9.38 17.48 1.88
CA LEU A 91 -7.98 17.14 2.02
C LEU A 91 -7.23 17.37 0.70
N HIS A 92 -7.78 16.86 -0.41
CA HIS A 92 -7.22 17.06 -1.74
C HIS A 92 -7.10 18.54 -2.11
N SER A 93 -8.16 19.33 -1.86
CA SER A 93 -8.12 20.79 -2.11
C SER A 93 -7.03 21.48 -1.30
N TYR A 94 -6.88 21.13 -0.01
CA TYR A 94 -5.82 21.71 0.82
C TYR A 94 -4.42 21.30 0.37
N ILE A 95 -4.23 20.05 -0.03
CA ILE A 95 -2.96 19.58 -0.58
C ILE A 95 -2.59 20.38 -1.83
N ASN A 96 -3.52 20.55 -2.77
CA ASN A 96 -3.29 21.28 -4.01
C ASN A 96 -3.02 22.78 -3.78
N GLU A 97 -3.69 23.37 -2.80
CA GLU A 97 -3.44 24.77 -2.40
C GLU A 97 -2.03 24.93 -1.80
N ARG A 98 -1.63 24.02 -0.91
CA ARG A 98 -0.37 24.13 -0.17
C ARG A 98 0.83 23.62 -0.98
N TYR A 99 0.63 22.56 -1.77
CA TYR A 99 1.66 21.89 -2.57
C TYR A 99 1.17 21.65 -4.00
N PRO A 100 1.09 22.69 -4.86
CA PRO A 100 0.43 22.59 -6.18
C PRO A 100 1.02 21.57 -7.15
N LYS A 101 2.25 21.10 -6.87
CA LYS A 101 2.97 20.12 -7.69
C LYS A 101 3.21 18.81 -6.94
N ALA A 102 2.42 18.53 -5.89
CA ALA A 102 2.56 17.28 -5.16
C ALA A 102 2.08 16.10 -6.00
N ASN A 103 2.87 15.03 -6.00
CA ASN A 103 2.41 13.73 -6.46
C ASN A 103 1.67 13.05 -5.31
N ILE A 104 0.51 12.46 -5.58
CA ILE A 104 -0.29 11.77 -4.57
C ILE A 104 -0.39 10.30 -4.96
N TYR A 105 0.05 9.43 -4.06
CA TYR A 105 0.07 7.99 -4.27
C TYR A 105 -0.83 7.29 -3.25
N ALA A 106 -1.52 6.23 -3.68
CA ALA A 106 -2.10 5.28 -2.74
C ALA A 106 -0.97 4.43 -2.13
N ALA A 107 -1.00 4.18 -0.83
CA ALA A 107 0.01 3.33 -0.17
C ALA A 107 0.14 1.95 -0.83
N VAL A 108 -0.99 1.37 -1.24
CA VAL A 108 -1.04 0.09 -1.93
C VAL A 108 -0.32 0.09 -3.27
N SER A 109 -0.21 1.23 -3.97
CA SER A 109 0.52 1.34 -5.24
C SER A 109 1.99 0.98 -5.07
N MET A 110 2.61 1.42 -3.98
CA MET A 110 3.99 1.08 -3.65
C MET A 110 4.17 -0.43 -3.41
N LEU A 111 3.22 -1.06 -2.71
CA LEU A 111 3.25 -2.49 -2.43
C LEU A 111 3.08 -3.33 -3.71
N ILE A 112 2.26 -2.84 -4.65
CA ILE A 112 2.08 -3.49 -5.97
C ILE A 112 3.40 -3.46 -6.74
N ASP A 113 4.02 -2.28 -6.87
CA ASP A 113 5.27 -2.13 -7.62
C ASP A 113 6.38 -2.99 -7.03
N TYR A 114 6.54 -2.98 -5.71
CA TYR A 114 7.51 -3.85 -5.01
C TYR A 114 7.27 -5.34 -5.29
N THR A 115 6.02 -5.81 -5.18
CA THR A 115 5.71 -7.24 -5.37
C THR A 115 5.84 -7.65 -6.84
N THR A 116 5.48 -6.75 -7.76
CA THR A 116 5.67 -6.92 -9.20
C THR A 116 7.14 -7.11 -9.54
N GLU A 117 8.02 -6.25 -9.02
CA GLU A 117 9.47 -6.34 -9.22
C GLU A 117 10.01 -7.68 -8.72
N LYS A 118 9.61 -8.13 -7.51
CA LYS A 118 10.03 -9.43 -6.96
C LYS A 118 9.61 -10.61 -7.83
N SER A 119 8.46 -10.52 -8.51
CA SER A 119 7.93 -11.60 -9.35
C SER A 119 8.45 -11.58 -10.79
N TYR A 120 9.17 -10.53 -11.20
CA TYR A 120 9.60 -10.34 -12.60
C TYR A 120 10.55 -11.41 -13.11
N ALA A 121 11.55 -11.74 -12.31
CA ALA A 121 12.64 -12.65 -12.71
C ALA A 121 12.40 -14.12 -12.33
N THR A 122 11.20 -14.47 -11.87
CA THR A 122 10.89 -15.81 -11.34
C THR A 122 9.70 -16.45 -12.05
N THR A 123 9.64 -17.79 -12.01
CA THR A 123 8.45 -18.55 -12.46
C THR A 123 7.45 -18.77 -11.34
N HIS A 124 7.84 -18.50 -10.10
CA HIS A 124 7.01 -18.67 -8.91
C HIS A 124 6.10 -17.46 -8.72
N LYS A 125 4.95 -17.68 -8.11
CA LYS A 125 4.07 -16.61 -7.66
C LYS A 125 4.62 -15.99 -6.38
N HIS A 126 4.48 -14.69 -6.25
CA HIS A 126 4.89 -13.94 -5.08
C HIS A 126 3.65 -13.31 -4.42
N CYS A 127 3.50 -13.54 -3.15
CA CYS A 127 2.46 -12.89 -2.34
C CYS A 127 3.14 -12.06 -1.24
N LEU A 128 2.82 -10.77 -1.18
CA LEU A 128 3.21 -9.88 -0.08
C LEU A 128 2.05 -9.78 0.90
N ALA A 129 2.31 -10.00 2.18
CA ALA A 129 1.42 -9.66 3.28
C ALA A 129 2.04 -8.53 4.10
N HIS A 130 1.50 -7.32 3.93
CA HIS A 130 1.88 -6.14 4.70
C HIS A 130 0.98 -6.01 5.91
N ILE A 131 1.51 -6.35 7.08
CA ILE A 131 0.78 -6.42 8.35
C ILE A 131 0.83 -5.07 9.03
N GLN A 132 -0.34 -4.51 9.31
CA GLN A 132 -0.52 -3.27 10.04
C GLN A 132 -1.38 -3.51 11.29
N HIS A 133 -1.61 -2.45 12.07
CA HIS A 133 -2.53 -2.56 13.20
C HIS A 133 -3.95 -2.83 12.70
N ARG A 134 -4.49 -4.03 12.95
CA ARG A 134 -5.83 -4.49 12.55
C ARG A 134 -6.12 -4.49 11.05
N GLN A 135 -5.10 -4.49 10.22
CA GLN A 135 -5.23 -4.51 8.78
C GLN A 135 -4.08 -5.30 8.17
N VAL A 136 -4.36 -6.07 7.14
CA VAL A 136 -3.37 -6.71 6.29
C VAL A 136 -3.66 -6.39 4.82
N ASP A 137 -2.65 -5.87 4.14
CA ASP A 137 -2.69 -5.71 2.69
C ASP A 137 -2.07 -6.95 2.06
N LEU A 138 -2.80 -7.59 1.16
CA LEU A 138 -2.34 -8.73 0.38
C LEU A 138 -2.17 -8.33 -1.07
N VAL A 139 -0.96 -8.51 -1.58
CA VAL A 139 -0.62 -8.28 -2.99
C VAL A 139 0.01 -9.54 -3.53
N CYS A 140 -0.63 -10.20 -4.48
CA CYS A 140 -0.12 -11.40 -5.12
C CYS A 140 0.14 -11.14 -6.61
N CYS A 141 1.35 -11.45 -7.05
CA CYS A 141 1.82 -11.25 -8.43
C CYS A 141 2.34 -12.55 -9.02
N GLU A 142 2.14 -12.70 -10.32
CA GLU A 142 2.68 -13.79 -11.13
C GLU A 142 3.28 -13.21 -12.41
N LYS A 143 4.58 -13.45 -12.67
CA LYS A 143 5.28 -12.96 -13.87
C LYS A 143 5.08 -11.45 -14.06
N ALA A 144 5.32 -10.69 -13.02
CA ALA A 144 5.12 -9.24 -12.95
C ALA A 144 3.68 -8.74 -13.15
N GLN A 145 2.69 -9.61 -13.13
CA GLN A 145 1.29 -9.23 -13.24
C GLN A 145 0.59 -9.35 -11.88
N PRO A 146 -0.04 -8.29 -11.37
CA PRO A 146 -0.88 -8.37 -10.18
C PRO A 146 -2.08 -9.29 -10.45
N ARG A 147 -2.27 -10.28 -9.59
CA ARG A 147 -3.38 -11.25 -9.65
C ARG A 147 -4.43 -10.97 -8.57
N LEU A 148 -3.98 -10.44 -7.44
CA LEU A 148 -4.86 -10.03 -6.35
C LEU A 148 -4.21 -8.87 -5.61
N VAL A 149 -5.00 -7.85 -5.35
CA VAL A 149 -4.67 -6.75 -4.46
C VAL A 149 -5.87 -6.46 -3.61
N ASN A 150 -5.76 -6.67 -2.31
CA ASN A 150 -6.86 -6.40 -1.40
C ASN A 150 -6.36 -6.09 0.01
N THR A 151 -7.17 -5.36 0.75
CA THR A 151 -6.95 -4.99 2.14
C THR A 151 -8.02 -5.60 3.02
N PHE A 152 -7.62 -6.36 4.02
CA PHE A 152 -8.52 -7.01 4.97
C PHE A 152 -8.35 -6.43 6.36
N LYS A 153 -9.47 -6.08 7.00
CA LYS A 153 -9.48 -5.74 8.42
C LYS A 153 -9.56 -7.03 9.23
N TYR A 154 -8.74 -7.11 10.28
CA TYR A 154 -8.71 -8.28 11.15
C TYR A 154 -8.79 -7.87 12.63
N LYS A 155 -9.26 -8.78 13.49
CA LYS A 155 -9.30 -8.60 14.93
C LYS A 155 -8.04 -9.15 15.60
N ASP A 156 -7.58 -10.31 15.15
CA ASP A 156 -6.36 -10.95 15.61
C ASP A 156 -5.56 -11.58 14.45
N THR A 157 -4.36 -12.06 14.73
CA THR A 157 -3.47 -12.63 13.70
C THR A 157 -4.03 -13.90 13.06
N ALA A 158 -4.96 -14.62 13.70
CA ALA A 158 -5.57 -15.80 13.12
C ALA A 158 -6.53 -15.42 11.98
N ASP A 159 -7.27 -14.31 12.13
CA ASP A 159 -8.10 -13.77 11.05
C ASP A 159 -7.23 -13.37 9.85
N ALA A 160 -6.09 -12.70 10.10
CA ALA A 160 -5.18 -12.29 9.03
C ALA A 160 -4.56 -13.51 8.30
N LEU A 161 -4.21 -14.56 9.04
CA LEU A 161 -3.75 -15.83 8.47
C LEU A 161 -4.84 -16.49 7.63
N TYR A 162 -6.09 -16.48 8.11
CA TYR A 162 -7.22 -17.01 7.36
C TYR A 162 -7.37 -16.31 6.01
N TYR A 163 -7.34 -14.97 5.98
CA TYR A 163 -7.41 -14.22 4.72
C TYR A 163 -6.25 -14.56 3.78
N LEU A 164 -5.03 -14.64 4.30
CA LEU A 164 -3.85 -15.02 3.54
C LEU A 164 -4.02 -16.41 2.90
N LEU A 165 -4.35 -17.41 3.69
CA LEU A 165 -4.49 -18.79 3.20
C LEU A 165 -5.67 -18.96 2.25
N ASN A 166 -6.76 -18.21 2.46
CA ASN A 166 -7.89 -18.20 1.55
C ASN A 166 -7.48 -17.61 0.18
N CYS A 167 -6.79 -16.46 0.16
CA CYS A 167 -6.25 -15.89 -1.08
C CYS A 167 -5.25 -16.84 -1.75
N TRP A 168 -4.37 -17.48 -0.95
CA TRP A 168 -3.42 -18.48 -1.43
C TRP A 168 -4.12 -19.64 -2.16
N SER A 169 -5.19 -20.17 -1.58
CA SER A 169 -5.99 -21.25 -2.16
C SER A 169 -6.74 -20.80 -3.42
N ILE A 170 -7.41 -19.64 -3.38
CA ILE A 170 -8.22 -19.13 -4.52
C ILE A 170 -7.34 -18.88 -5.75
N LEU A 171 -6.13 -18.37 -5.54
CA LEU A 171 -5.18 -18.09 -6.62
C LEU A 171 -4.37 -19.32 -7.04
N GLY A 172 -4.57 -20.47 -6.39
CA GLY A 172 -3.82 -21.68 -6.66
C GLY A 172 -2.32 -21.51 -6.48
N LEU A 173 -1.89 -20.80 -5.40
CA LEU A 173 -0.48 -20.74 -5.05
C LEU A 173 -0.02 -22.08 -4.48
N ASN A 174 1.19 -22.48 -4.88
CA ASN A 174 1.81 -23.73 -4.43
C ASN A 174 2.49 -23.52 -3.07
N GLN A 175 2.16 -24.37 -2.10
CA GLN A 175 2.69 -24.29 -0.73
C GLN A 175 4.19 -24.58 -0.63
N THR A 176 4.74 -25.31 -1.60
CA THR A 176 6.14 -25.75 -1.62
C THR A 176 7.03 -25.01 -2.61
N GLU A 177 6.46 -24.13 -3.46
CA GLU A 177 7.21 -23.46 -4.52
C GLU A 177 7.06 -21.94 -4.48
N ASP A 178 5.83 -21.43 -4.19
CA ASP A 178 5.55 -20.01 -4.23
C ASP A 178 6.02 -19.28 -2.97
N MET A 179 6.28 -17.99 -3.10
CA MET A 179 6.94 -17.18 -2.09
C MET A 179 5.96 -16.26 -1.33
N LEU A 180 6.01 -16.33 -0.02
CA LEU A 180 5.36 -15.37 0.86
C LEU A 180 6.37 -14.34 1.38
N HIS A 181 6.14 -13.07 1.11
CA HIS A 181 6.88 -11.95 1.70
C HIS A 181 6.08 -11.37 2.86
N LEU A 182 6.69 -11.26 4.04
CA LEU A 182 6.07 -10.70 5.22
C LEU A 182 6.78 -9.43 5.65
N ILE A 183 6.03 -8.37 5.85
CA ILE A 183 6.51 -7.09 6.39
C ILE A 183 5.42 -6.45 7.25
N GLY A 184 5.77 -5.49 8.05
CA GLY A 184 4.80 -4.63 8.75
C GLY A 184 5.13 -4.35 10.20
N SER A 185 4.13 -3.81 10.90
CA SER A 185 4.22 -3.39 12.29
C SER A 185 2.91 -3.71 13.03
N PRO A 186 2.96 -4.13 14.28
CA PRO A 186 4.18 -4.30 15.12
C PRO A 186 4.93 -5.61 14.79
N ALA A 187 6.22 -5.63 14.99
CA ALA A 187 7.09 -6.78 14.71
C ALA A 187 6.64 -8.09 15.37
N ARG A 188 5.93 -8.00 16.51
CA ARG A 188 5.33 -9.17 17.18
C ARG A 188 4.27 -9.84 16.31
N SER A 189 3.42 -9.06 15.64
CA SER A 189 2.37 -9.57 14.76
C SER A 189 2.97 -10.24 13.52
N VAL A 190 4.02 -9.65 12.96
CA VAL A 190 4.75 -10.21 11.81
C VAL A 190 5.39 -11.55 12.16
N ARG A 191 6.10 -11.62 13.30
CA ARG A 191 6.71 -12.89 13.79
C ARG A 191 5.67 -13.96 14.09
N LYS A 192 4.54 -13.58 14.68
CA LYS A 192 3.44 -14.51 14.93
C LYS A 192 2.88 -15.04 13.61
N MET A 193 2.62 -14.16 12.65
CA MET A 193 2.16 -14.55 11.31
C MET A 193 3.15 -15.50 10.62
N GLN A 194 4.45 -15.21 10.68
CA GLN A 194 5.49 -16.09 10.15
C GLN A 194 5.42 -17.49 10.76
N HIS A 195 5.36 -17.56 12.09
CA HIS A 195 5.29 -18.83 12.80
C HIS A 195 4.06 -19.65 12.42
N ASP A 196 2.90 -18.99 12.39
CA ASP A 196 1.62 -19.66 12.11
C ASP A 196 1.52 -20.05 10.61
N ALA A 197 2.00 -19.22 9.69
CA ALA A 197 2.01 -19.49 8.26
C ALA A 197 3.00 -20.59 7.85
N ALA A 198 4.10 -20.77 8.58
CA ALA A 198 5.11 -21.80 8.31
C ALA A 198 4.58 -23.24 8.39
N GLN A 199 3.40 -23.45 8.97
CA GLN A 199 2.72 -24.75 8.96
C GLN A 199 2.11 -25.09 7.60
N PHE A 200 1.92 -24.10 6.73
CA PHE A 200 1.21 -24.22 5.45
C PHE A 200 2.05 -23.79 4.25
N ILE A 201 3.03 -22.90 4.43
CA ILE A 201 3.82 -22.31 3.36
C ILE A 201 5.29 -22.52 3.67
N GLN A 202 6.00 -23.14 2.72
CA GLN A 202 7.40 -23.51 2.91
C GLN A 202 8.34 -22.30 2.77
N HIS A 203 8.09 -21.42 1.81
CA HIS A 203 8.98 -20.32 1.50
C HIS A 203 8.42 -18.99 2.02
N ILE A 204 8.90 -18.58 3.19
CA ILE A 204 8.52 -17.32 3.84
C ILE A 204 9.75 -16.44 4.01
N HIS A 205 9.73 -15.30 3.34
CA HIS A 205 10.74 -14.26 3.44
C HIS A 205 10.27 -13.10 4.31
N LEU A 206 10.98 -12.85 5.41
CA LEU A 206 10.78 -11.63 6.20
C LEU A 206 11.51 -10.48 5.50
N VAL A 207 10.74 -9.54 4.98
CA VAL A 207 11.29 -8.36 4.32
C VAL A 207 11.93 -7.45 5.38
N ARG A 208 13.19 -7.11 5.16
CA ARG A 208 13.96 -6.17 5.99
C ARG A 208 14.38 -5.00 5.11
N PRO A 209 13.75 -3.84 5.26
CA PRO A 209 14.01 -2.71 4.36
C PRO A 209 15.48 -2.31 4.27
N ALA A 210 16.23 -2.42 5.38
CA ALA A 210 17.66 -2.13 5.39
C ALA A 210 18.49 -3.10 4.52
N GLU A 211 18.01 -4.33 4.33
CA GLU A 211 18.66 -5.33 3.45
C GLU A 211 18.16 -5.18 2.00
N GLU A 212 16.88 -4.85 1.81
CA GLU A 212 16.27 -4.64 0.49
C GLU A 212 16.79 -3.37 -0.20
N PHE A 213 16.90 -2.28 0.55
CA PHE A 213 17.26 -0.95 0.06
C PHE A 213 18.61 -0.49 0.61
N HIS A 214 19.59 -1.37 0.63
CA HIS A 214 20.91 -1.18 1.26
C HIS A 214 21.67 0.06 0.76
N THR A 215 21.35 0.57 -0.42
CA THR A 215 21.93 1.79 -0.99
C THR A 215 21.30 3.07 -0.42
N ASN A 216 20.17 2.96 0.28
CA ASN A 216 19.43 4.11 0.80
C ASN A 216 19.52 4.16 2.34
N GLU A 217 20.16 5.21 2.87
CA GLU A 217 20.31 5.39 4.32
C GLU A 217 18.97 5.52 5.07
N LEU A 218 17.91 6.01 4.40
CA LEU A 218 16.60 6.17 4.99
C LEU A 218 15.90 4.82 5.24
N ALA A 219 16.28 3.77 4.51
CA ALA A 219 15.78 2.42 4.74
C ALA A 219 16.20 1.83 6.10
N ARG A 220 17.18 2.45 6.79
CA ARG A 220 17.65 2.06 8.12
C ARG A 220 16.83 2.69 9.25
N ILE A 221 15.86 3.53 8.92
CA ILE A 221 14.99 4.15 9.92
C ILE A 221 13.81 3.21 10.20
N ASP A 222 13.87 2.48 11.30
CA ASP A 222 12.88 1.46 11.68
C ASP A 222 11.44 1.99 11.82
N GLU A 223 11.27 3.28 12.07
CA GLU A 223 9.96 3.92 12.25
C GLU A 223 9.31 4.38 10.92
N LEU A 224 10.02 4.29 9.79
CA LEU A 224 9.47 4.67 8.50
C LEU A 224 8.50 3.59 8.00
N PRO A 225 7.27 3.95 7.60
CA PRO A 225 6.36 3.01 6.95
C PRO A 225 6.98 2.40 5.68
N PHE A 226 6.70 1.13 5.43
CA PHE A 226 7.34 0.39 4.34
C PHE A 226 7.00 0.95 2.95
N ASP A 227 5.76 1.37 2.74
CA ASP A 227 5.31 2.05 1.53
C ASP A 227 6.12 3.33 1.25
N LEU A 228 6.44 4.10 2.30
CA LEU A 228 7.29 5.28 2.17
C LEU A 228 8.75 4.90 1.86
N GLN A 229 9.25 3.80 2.43
CA GLN A 229 10.60 3.30 2.14
C GLN A 229 10.73 2.86 0.68
N ILE A 230 9.72 2.18 0.12
CA ILE A 230 9.67 1.82 -1.30
C ILE A 230 9.72 3.08 -2.16
N LEU A 231 8.86 4.06 -1.89
CA LEU A 231 8.82 5.30 -2.67
C LEU A 231 10.18 5.99 -2.73
N ILE A 232 10.87 6.07 -1.59
CA ILE A 232 12.18 6.73 -1.50
C ILE A 232 13.28 5.90 -2.19
N ALA A 233 13.16 4.58 -2.21
CA ALA A 233 14.15 3.70 -2.82
C ALA A 233 14.04 3.64 -4.35
N CYS A 234 12.84 3.88 -4.89
CA CYS A 234 12.58 3.86 -6.34
C CYS A 234 12.80 5.22 -7.03
N GLU A 235 13.19 6.25 -6.29
CA GLU A 235 13.54 7.59 -6.80
C GLU A 235 15.04 7.76 -7.01
#